data_1153af04099e460a57995a52a84bb573
#
_entry.id   1153af04099e460a57995a52a84bb573
#
_cell.length_a   1.000
_cell.length_b   1.000
_cell.length_c   1.000
_cell.angle_alpha   90.00
_cell.angle_beta   90.00
_cell.angle_gamma   90.00
#
_symmetry.space_group_name_H-M   'P 1'
#
loop_
_entity.id
_entity.type
_entity.pdbx_description
1 polymer ?
#
loop_
_entity_poly.entity_id
_entity_poly.type
_entity_poly.pdbx_seq_one_letter_code
_entity_poly.pdbx_strand_id
1 'polypeptide(L)'
;MATLAGHLFAAAGHLFTAGNRAVFYAGDVHLDLVTIVVSEYDPAISFFVDALGFELAEDSPALTNDGRPDHHPPLGPPGAATGLLLARADGDDQAAVIGKQAAGRVGFFLQVEDFGAAYERMQAAGVRFLGPPRSEPYGRVTVFLDLAGNKWDLIGP
;
A
#
# COMPACT_ATOMS: atom_id res chain seq x y z
N MET A 1 19.22 19.58 -24.61
CA MET A 1 18.99 19.26 -23.18
C MET A 1 17.53 19.58 -22.89
N ALA A 2 16.66 18.61 -23.05
CA ALA A 2 15.21 18.77 -22.85
C ALA A 2 14.79 17.83 -21.72
N THR A 3 14.21 18.42 -20.78
CA THR A 3 13.71 18.09 -19.47
C THR A 3 12.79 16.84 -19.49
N LEU A 4 13.26 15.73 -18.96
CA LEU A 4 12.51 14.49 -18.73
C LEU A 4 11.62 14.54 -17.46
N ALA A 5 11.54 15.69 -16.81
CA ALA A 5 10.78 15.86 -15.57
C ALA A 5 9.29 16.17 -15.77
N GLY A 6 8.84 16.33 -17.01
CA GLY A 6 7.48 16.83 -17.28
C GLY A 6 6.40 15.76 -17.48
N HIS A 7 6.74 14.49 -17.59
CA HIS A 7 5.74 13.46 -17.96
C HIS A 7 5.30 12.55 -16.80
N LEU A 8 5.99 12.57 -15.67
CA LEU A 8 5.61 11.73 -14.52
C LEU A 8 4.46 12.33 -13.68
N PHE A 9 4.26 13.64 -13.73
CA PHE A 9 3.23 14.32 -12.93
C PHE A 9 1.85 14.42 -13.58
N ALA A 10 1.74 14.20 -14.89
CA ALA A 10 0.45 14.28 -15.58
C ALA A 10 -0.40 13.01 -15.48
N ALA A 11 0.18 11.86 -15.10
CA ALA A 11 -0.54 10.60 -14.97
C ALA A 11 -1.13 10.35 -13.57
N ALA A 12 -0.63 11.03 -12.54
CA ALA A 12 -1.05 10.81 -11.16
C ALA A 12 -2.47 11.34 -10.84
N GLY A 13 -3.00 12.26 -11.62
CA GLY A 13 -4.34 12.83 -11.40
C GLY A 13 -5.52 11.93 -11.77
N HIS A 14 -5.30 10.71 -12.30
CA HIS A 14 -6.36 9.82 -12.76
C HIS A 14 -6.36 8.44 -12.11
N LEU A 15 -5.48 8.17 -11.16
CA LEU A 15 -5.22 6.81 -10.66
C LEU A 15 -6.24 6.26 -9.67
N PHE A 16 -7.10 7.08 -9.10
CA PHE A 16 -8.14 6.64 -8.18
C PHE A 16 -9.54 7.10 -8.62
N THR A 17 -10.03 6.62 -9.75
CA THR A 17 -11.45 6.68 -10.10
C THR A 17 -12.08 5.29 -9.93
N ALA A 18 -12.20 4.83 -8.70
CA ALA A 18 -13.16 3.79 -8.38
C ALA A 18 -14.53 4.45 -8.20
N GLY A 19 -15.42 4.31 -9.21
CA GLY A 19 -16.83 4.65 -9.08
C GLY A 19 -17.14 6.14 -8.89
N ASN A 20 -17.08 6.90 -9.96
CA ASN A 20 -17.81 8.17 -10.20
C ASN A 20 -17.97 9.17 -9.04
N ARG A 21 -16.99 9.28 -8.17
CA ARG A 21 -16.92 10.33 -7.17
C ARG A 21 -15.49 10.87 -7.10
N ALA A 22 -15.24 11.93 -7.87
CA ALA A 22 -14.05 12.75 -7.69
C ALA A 22 -14.10 13.32 -6.26
N VAL A 23 -13.28 12.82 -5.37
CA VAL A 23 -13.09 13.44 -4.06
C VAL A 23 -12.14 14.61 -4.28
N PHE A 24 -12.70 15.80 -4.46
CA PHE A 24 -11.92 17.03 -4.44
C PHE A 24 -11.53 17.32 -2.99
N TYR A 25 -10.28 17.11 -2.65
CA TYR A 25 -9.74 17.60 -1.39
C TYR A 25 -9.61 19.12 -1.47
N ALA A 26 -10.14 19.81 -0.47
CA ALA A 26 -10.07 21.27 -0.36
C ALA A 26 -8.67 21.77 0.07
N GLY A 27 -7.61 21.07 -0.32
CA GLY A 27 -6.21 21.41 -0.02
C GLY A 27 -5.35 21.25 -1.26
N ASP A 28 -4.46 22.20 -1.49
CA ASP A 28 -3.57 22.21 -2.64
C ASP A 28 -2.46 21.15 -2.60
N VAL A 29 -2.30 20.44 -1.46
CA VAL A 29 -1.23 19.45 -1.23
C VAL A 29 -1.78 18.22 -0.49
N HIS A 30 -1.51 17.03 -1.01
CA HIS A 30 -1.78 15.75 -0.36
C HIS A 30 -0.70 14.72 -0.71
N LEU A 31 -0.58 13.70 0.12
CA LEU A 31 0.28 12.56 -0.19
C LEU A 31 -0.50 11.59 -1.08
N ASP A 32 -0.05 11.41 -2.31
CA ASP A 32 -0.73 10.57 -3.30
C ASP A 32 -0.36 9.09 -3.12
N LEU A 33 0.93 8.76 -3.16
CA LEU A 33 1.41 7.39 -3.09
C LEU A 33 2.58 7.25 -2.11
N VAL A 34 2.66 6.07 -1.49
CA VAL A 34 3.82 5.60 -0.71
C VAL A 34 4.33 4.32 -1.33
N THR A 35 5.61 4.24 -1.62
CA THR A 35 6.22 3.05 -2.22
C THR A 35 6.48 1.95 -1.19
N ILE A 36 6.08 0.73 -1.51
CA ILE A 36 6.48 -0.49 -0.80
C ILE A 36 7.33 -1.35 -1.74
N VAL A 37 8.54 -1.69 -1.31
CA VAL A 37 9.41 -2.59 -2.05
C VAL A 37 9.01 -4.03 -1.76
N VAL A 38 8.77 -4.78 -2.84
CA VAL A 38 8.34 -6.18 -2.80
C VAL A 38 9.28 -7.08 -3.61
N SER A 39 9.25 -8.37 -3.37
CA SER A 39 10.02 -9.34 -4.16
C SER A 39 9.36 -9.62 -5.51
N GLU A 40 8.03 -9.79 -5.51
CA GLU A 40 7.24 -10.11 -6.70
C GLU A 40 5.88 -9.39 -6.63
N TYR A 41 5.35 -9.00 -7.81
CA TYR A 41 4.08 -8.27 -7.90
C TYR A 41 2.87 -9.13 -7.57
N ASP A 42 2.71 -10.29 -8.23
CA ASP A 42 1.49 -11.09 -8.12
C ASP A 42 1.16 -11.52 -6.69
N PRO A 43 2.11 -12.07 -5.89
CA PRO A 43 1.82 -12.38 -4.49
C PRO A 43 1.51 -11.13 -3.64
N ALA A 44 2.16 -10.00 -3.94
CA ALA A 44 1.90 -8.76 -3.21
C ALA A 44 0.50 -8.21 -3.53
N ILE A 45 0.12 -8.16 -4.81
CA ILE A 45 -1.22 -7.75 -5.24
C ILE A 45 -2.27 -8.62 -4.57
N SER A 46 -2.14 -9.97 -4.65
CA SER A 46 -3.08 -10.90 -4.01
C SER A 46 -3.19 -10.64 -2.51
N PHE A 47 -2.09 -10.42 -1.82
CA PHE A 47 -2.13 -10.11 -0.39
C PHE A 47 -2.93 -8.83 -0.09
N PHE A 48 -2.63 -7.73 -0.76
CA PHE A 48 -3.31 -6.46 -0.49
C PHE A 48 -4.78 -6.48 -0.92
N VAL A 49 -5.10 -7.10 -2.07
CA VAL A 49 -6.47 -7.17 -2.58
C VAL A 49 -7.30 -8.17 -1.78
N ASP A 50 -6.84 -9.42 -1.68
CA ASP A 50 -7.66 -10.51 -1.13
C ASP A 50 -7.73 -10.47 0.40
N ALA A 51 -6.60 -10.20 1.07
CA ALA A 51 -6.56 -10.20 2.53
C ALA A 51 -6.93 -8.85 3.15
N LEU A 52 -6.44 -7.73 2.59
CA LEU A 52 -6.70 -6.41 3.16
C LEU A 52 -7.93 -5.72 2.56
N GLY A 53 -8.42 -6.18 1.39
CA GLY A 53 -9.56 -5.59 0.70
C GLY A 53 -9.22 -4.28 -0.03
N PHE A 54 -7.97 -4.14 -0.46
CA PHE A 54 -7.55 -3.00 -1.27
C PHE A 54 -8.05 -3.16 -2.70
N GLU A 55 -8.17 -2.06 -3.39
CA GLU A 55 -8.47 -2.01 -4.83
C GLU A 55 -7.19 -1.76 -5.60
N LEU A 56 -6.99 -2.52 -6.67
CA LEU A 56 -5.92 -2.29 -7.63
C LEU A 56 -6.39 -1.24 -8.63
N ALA A 57 -5.65 -0.15 -8.75
CA ALA A 57 -5.88 0.82 -9.80
C ALA A 57 -5.24 0.38 -11.12
N GLU A 58 -5.50 1.11 -12.20
CA GLU A 58 -4.94 0.80 -13.50
C GLU A 58 -3.40 0.84 -13.44
N ASP A 59 -2.79 -0.26 -13.84
CA ASP A 59 -1.35 -0.40 -13.89
C ASP A 59 -0.78 0.41 -15.06
N SER A 60 0.26 1.18 -14.79
CA SER A 60 0.90 2.03 -15.79
C SER A 60 2.30 1.51 -16.11
N PRO A 61 2.67 1.47 -17.40
CA PRO A 61 4.03 1.14 -17.79
C PRO A 61 5.05 2.07 -17.11
N ALA A 62 6.09 1.49 -16.57
CA ALA A 62 7.20 2.18 -15.93
C ALA A 62 8.53 1.69 -16.49
N LEU A 63 9.62 2.29 -16.05
CA LEU A 63 10.97 1.85 -16.33
C LEU A 63 11.74 1.68 -15.01
N THR A 64 12.57 0.67 -14.93
CA THR A 64 13.59 0.52 -13.89
C THR A 64 14.60 1.67 -13.97
N ASN A 65 15.45 1.83 -12.95
CA ASN A 65 16.49 2.86 -12.93
C ASN A 65 17.49 2.76 -14.08
N ASP A 66 17.69 1.58 -14.61
CA ASP A 66 18.55 1.31 -15.78
C ASP A 66 17.80 1.30 -17.12
N GLY A 67 16.52 1.68 -17.13
CA GLY A 67 15.72 1.87 -18.34
C GLY A 67 15.07 0.61 -18.88
N ARG A 68 15.05 -0.51 -18.15
CA ARG A 68 14.31 -1.71 -18.54
C ARG A 68 12.80 -1.53 -18.33
N PRO A 69 11.95 -2.15 -19.17
CA PRO A 69 10.51 -2.14 -18.92
C PRO A 69 10.17 -2.70 -17.53
N ASP A 70 9.32 -2.00 -16.82
CA ASP A 70 8.78 -2.39 -15.54
C ASP A 70 7.33 -1.88 -15.45
N HIS A 71 6.65 -2.18 -14.37
CA HIS A 71 5.35 -1.63 -14.04
C HIS A 71 5.24 -1.43 -12.54
N HIS A 72 4.48 -0.45 -12.12
CA HIS A 72 4.32 -0.12 -10.71
C HIS A 72 2.81 -0.09 -10.39
N PRO A 73 2.21 -1.23 -10.04
CA PRO A 73 0.78 -1.29 -9.77
C PRO A 73 0.42 -0.49 -8.50
N PRO A 74 -0.36 0.59 -8.65
CA PRO A 74 -0.87 1.31 -7.49
C PRO A 74 -2.09 0.59 -6.92
N LEU A 75 -2.21 0.59 -5.59
CA LEU A 75 -3.33 0.00 -4.89
C LEU A 75 -3.61 0.74 -3.58
N GLY A 76 -4.81 0.59 -3.05
CA GLY A 76 -5.15 1.25 -1.80
C GLY A 76 -6.52 0.86 -1.27
N PRO A 77 -6.86 1.27 -0.04
CA PRO A 77 -8.20 1.10 0.48
C PRO A 77 -9.23 1.82 -0.41
N PRO A 78 -10.44 1.25 -0.58
CA PRO A 78 -11.50 1.88 -1.34
C PRO A 78 -11.75 3.32 -0.89
N GLY A 79 -11.71 4.28 -1.83
CA GLY A 79 -11.96 5.70 -1.55
C GLY A 79 -10.87 6.43 -0.75
N ALA A 80 -9.74 5.80 -0.48
CA ALA A 80 -8.61 6.47 0.17
C ALA A 80 -7.95 7.51 -0.75
N ALA A 81 -7.44 8.59 -0.14
CA ALA A 81 -6.71 9.62 -0.87
C ALA A 81 -5.27 9.21 -1.17
N THR A 82 -4.68 8.45 -0.25
CA THR A 82 -3.31 7.99 -0.34
C THR A 82 -3.31 6.49 -0.62
N GLY A 83 -2.56 6.08 -1.63
CA GLY A 83 -2.38 4.68 -1.98
C GLY A 83 -0.96 4.20 -1.75
N LEU A 84 -0.74 2.95 -2.12
CA LEU A 84 0.57 2.31 -2.17
C LEU A 84 0.98 2.12 -3.62
N LEU A 85 2.26 2.27 -3.88
CA LEU A 85 2.89 1.88 -5.12
C LEU A 85 3.76 0.66 -4.85
N LEU A 86 3.45 -0.47 -5.46
CA LEU A 86 4.32 -1.62 -5.37
C LEU A 86 5.51 -1.43 -6.30
N ALA A 87 6.71 -1.65 -5.78
CA ALA A 87 7.94 -1.62 -6.55
C ALA A 87 8.70 -2.94 -6.34
N ARG A 88 8.90 -3.69 -7.42
CA ARG A 88 9.73 -4.89 -7.34
C ARG A 88 11.19 -4.51 -7.15
N ALA A 89 11.85 -5.17 -6.20
CA ALA A 89 13.25 -4.91 -5.92
C ALA A 89 14.13 -5.16 -7.15
N ASP A 90 14.99 -4.18 -7.47
CA ASP A 90 15.97 -4.25 -8.53
C ASP A 90 17.38 -4.13 -7.92
N GLY A 91 18.05 -5.27 -7.79
CA GLY A 91 19.37 -5.39 -7.17
C GLY A 91 19.36 -5.59 -5.66
N ASP A 92 20.56 -5.86 -5.14
CA ASP A 92 20.75 -6.32 -3.75
C ASP A 92 20.36 -5.25 -2.72
N ASP A 93 20.62 -3.99 -2.98
CA ASP A 93 20.31 -2.89 -2.06
C ASP A 93 18.79 -2.75 -1.85
N GLN A 94 18.01 -2.86 -2.91
CA GLN A 94 16.55 -2.82 -2.82
C GLN A 94 16.01 -4.12 -2.20
N ALA A 95 16.55 -5.27 -2.55
CA ALA A 95 16.18 -6.54 -1.95
C ALA A 95 16.44 -6.56 -0.43
N ALA A 96 17.48 -5.91 0.04
CA ALA A 96 17.84 -5.85 1.45
C ALA A 96 16.84 -5.06 2.32
N VAL A 97 16.02 -4.18 1.73
CA VAL A 97 15.03 -3.39 2.48
C VAL A 97 13.64 -4.01 2.47
N ILE A 98 13.41 -5.10 1.73
CA ILE A 98 12.13 -5.82 1.73
C ILE A 98 11.77 -6.21 3.16
N GLY A 99 10.57 -5.81 3.62
CA GLY A 99 10.09 -6.04 4.98
C GLY A 99 10.80 -5.23 6.08
N LYS A 100 11.71 -4.33 5.72
CA LYS A 100 12.52 -3.55 6.66
C LYS A 100 12.44 -2.04 6.43
N GLN A 101 11.53 -1.57 5.59
CA GLN A 101 11.44 -0.15 5.20
C GLN A 101 11.25 0.80 6.40
N ALA A 102 10.60 0.35 7.47
CA ALA A 102 10.45 1.10 8.71
C ALA A 102 11.44 0.69 9.82
N ALA A 103 12.55 0.02 9.47
CA ALA A 103 13.59 -0.42 10.42
C ALA A 103 13.03 -1.19 11.63
N GLY A 104 12.03 -2.06 11.40
CA GLY A 104 11.41 -2.88 12.45
C GLY A 104 10.32 -2.19 13.27
N ARG A 105 10.03 -0.93 13.00
CA ARG A 105 8.88 -0.22 13.59
C ARG A 105 7.60 -0.54 12.82
N VAL A 106 6.44 -0.24 13.41
CA VAL A 106 5.20 -0.11 12.65
C VAL A 106 5.37 1.06 11.69
N GLY A 107 5.25 0.78 10.40
CA GLY A 107 5.42 1.77 9.33
C GLY A 107 4.11 2.22 8.71
N PHE A 108 3.05 1.43 8.90
CA PHE A 108 1.76 1.64 8.26
C PHE A 108 0.62 1.45 9.25
N PHE A 109 -0.47 2.21 9.08
CA PHE A 109 -1.63 2.22 9.96
C PHE A 109 -2.88 2.06 9.12
N LEU A 110 -3.53 0.89 9.20
CA LEU A 110 -4.75 0.56 8.47
C LEU A 110 -5.95 0.81 9.38
N GLN A 111 -6.68 1.88 9.10
CA GLN A 111 -7.93 2.19 9.78
C GLN A 111 -9.09 1.48 9.10
N VAL A 112 -9.94 0.80 9.88
CA VAL A 112 -11.14 0.11 9.40
C VAL A 112 -12.37 0.56 10.19
N GLU A 113 -13.56 0.48 9.57
CA GLU A 113 -14.83 0.81 10.23
C GLU A 113 -15.32 -0.31 11.14
N ASP A 114 -15.07 -1.58 10.76
CA ASP A 114 -15.41 -2.77 11.53
C ASP A 114 -14.14 -3.60 11.77
N PHE A 115 -13.56 -3.41 12.96
CA PHE A 115 -12.36 -4.12 13.36
C PHE A 115 -12.56 -5.65 13.40
N GLY A 116 -13.73 -6.10 13.92
CA GLY A 116 -14.02 -7.53 14.04
C GLY A 116 -14.06 -8.22 12.69
N ALA A 117 -14.84 -7.68 11.76
CA ALA A 117 -14.96 -8.23 10.41
C ALA A 117 -13.63 -8.20 9.64
N ALA A 118 -12.86 -7.13 9.76
CA ALA A 118 -11.55 -7.01 9.14
C ALA A 118 -10.55 -8.02 9.72
N TYR A 119 -10.50 -8.15 11.04
CA TYR A 119 -9.61 -9.09 11.73
C TYR A 119 -9.93 -10.55 11.35
N GLU A 120 -11.21 -10.95 11.35
CA GLU A 120 -11.64 -12.29 10.96
C GLU A 120 -11.30 -12.60 9.50
N ARG A 121 -11.56 -11.67 8.58
CA ARG A 121 -11.23 -11.82 7.17
C ARG A 121 -9.70 -12.00 6.97
N MET A 122 -8.91 -11.17 7.62
CA MET A 122 -7.46 -11.23 7.54
C MET A 122 -6.91 -12.54 8.14
N GLN A 123 -7.47 -13.02 9.26
CA GLN A 123 -7.10 -14.33 9.83
C GLN A 123 -7.46 -15.47 8.88
N ALA A 124 -8.64 -15.44 8.27
CA ALA A 124 -9.06 -16.47 7.31
C ALA A 124 -8.16 -16.48 6.06
N ALA A 125 -7.62 -15.32 5.66
CA ALA A 125 -6.65 -15.18 4.59
C ALA A 125 -5.21 -15.54 5.00
N GLY A 126 -4.97 -15.95 6.25
CA GLY A 126 -3.67 -16.36 6.74
C GLY A 126 -2.71 -15.21 7.09
N VAL A 127 -3.21 -14.00 7.28
CA VAL A 127 -2.39 -12.86 7.70
C VAL A 127 -1.76 -13.13 9.07
N ARG A 128 -0.46 -12.89 9.17
CA ARG A 128 0.28 -13.11 10.41
C ARG A 128 0.15 -11.94 11.37
N PHE A 129 -0.60 -12.14 12.45
CA PHE A 129 -0.65 -11.20 13.57
C PHE A 129 0.47 -11.48 14.59
N LEU A 130 1.04 -10.41 15.17
CA LEU A 130 2.13 -10.50 16.15
C LEU A 130 1.62 -10.62 17.59
N GLY A 131 0.32 -10.45 17.81
CA GLY A 131 -0.31 -10.58 19.11
C GLY A 131 -1.82 -10.46 19.02
N PRO A 132 -2.56 -10.71 20.12
CA PRO A 132 -3.99 -10.51 20.15
C PRO A 132 -4.36 -9.02 20.05
N PRO A 133 -5.58 -8.71 19.59
CA PRO A 133 -6.12 -7.37 19.67
C PRO A 133 -6.12 -6.83 21.11
N ARG A 134 -5.77 -5.56 21.27
CA ARG A 134 -5.84 -4.82 22.54
C ARG A 134 -6.77 -3.63 22.39
N SER A 135 -7.37 -3.23 23.49
CA SER A 135 -8.22 -2.03 23.56
C SER A 135 -7.41 -0.83 23.99
N GLU A 136 -7.50 0.23 23.22
CA GLU A 136 -6.88 1.53 23.47
C GLU A 136 -7.96 2.62 23.53
N PRO A 137 -7.67 3.81 24.05
CA PRO A 137 -8.66 4.90 24.11
C PRO A 137 -9.25 5.30 22.76
N TYR A 138 -8.53 5.01 21.66
CA TYR A 138 -8.91 5.33 20.28
C TYR A 138 -9.50 4.13 19.51
N GLY A 139 -9.72 3.00 20.15
CA GLY A 139 -10.29 1.80 19.56
C GLY A 139 -9.45 0.55 19.80
N ARG A 140 -9.78 -0.53 19.08
CA ARG A 140 -8.98 -1.76 19.10
C ARG A 140 -7.81 -1.66 18.13
N VAL A 141 -6.70 -2.27 18.50
CA VAL A 141 -5.50 -2.30 17.68
C VAL A 141 -4.78 -3.64 17.79
N THR A 142 -4.22 -4.09 16.69
CA THR A 142 -3.29 -5.23 16.67
C THR A 142 -2.26 -5.06 15.56
N VAL A 143 -1.05 -5.59 15.80
CA VAL A 143 0.03 -5.55 14.81
C VAL A 143 -0.04 -6.77 13.91
N PHE A 144 0.05 -6.57 12.61
CA PHE A 144 0.21 -7.65 11.65
C PHE A 144 1.42 -7.41 10.73
N LEU A 145 1.83 -8.42 10.01
CA LEU A 145 2.86 -8.35 8.99
C LEU A 145 2.21 -8.41 7.61
N ASP A 146 2.68 -7.54 6.69
CA ASP A 146 2.40 -7.78 5.29
C ASP A 146 3.24 -8.97 4.77
N LEU A 147 3.01 -9.31 3.51
CA LEU A 147 3.69 -10.46 2.90
C LEU A 147 5.22 -10.30 2.85
N ALA A 148 5.72 -9.07 2.81
CA ALA A 148 7.15 -8.76 2.82
C ALA A 148 7.74 -8.79 4.24
N GLY A 149 6.91 -8.67 5.28
CA GLY A 149 7.30 -8.63 6.69
C GLY A 149 7.31 -7.23 7.31
N ASN A 150 6.81 -6.21 6.62
CA ASN A 150 6.63 -4.91 7.24
C ASN A 150 5.50 -4.95 8.27
N LYS A 151 5.68 -4.19 9.36
CA LYS A 151 4.70 -4.11 10.44
C LYS A 151 3.64 -3.05 10.15
N TRP A 152 2.41 -3.46 10.34
CA TRP A 152 1.21 -2.65 10.20
C TRP A 152 0.40 -2.68 11.49
N ASP A 153 -0.22 -1.57 11.86
CA ASP A 153 -1.31 -1.55 12.84
C ASP A 153 -2.65 -1.66 12.10
N LEU A 154 -3.47 -2.66 12.49
CA LEU A 154 -4.90 -2.67 12.18
C LEU A 154 -5.60 -1.94 13.31
N ILE A 155 -6.39 -0.91 13.01
CA ILE A 155 -7.05 -0.02 13.97
C ILE A 155 -8.53 0.11 13.61
N GLY A 156 -9.42 0.05 14.60
CA GLY A 156 -10.84 0.28 14.41
C GLY A 156 -11.61 0.30 15.72
N PRO A 157 -12.89 0.65 15.69
CA PRO A 157 -13.75 0.66 16.87
C PRO A 157 -13.99 -0.72 17.48
#